data_fdacf337bcf59ac8646c3f7ea57d8ff2
#
_entry.id   fdacf337bcf59ac8646c3f7ea57d8ff2
#
_cell.length_a   1.000
_cell.length_b   1.000
_cell.length_c   1.000
_cell.angle_alpha   90.00
_cell.angle_beta   90.00
_cell.angle_gamma   90.00
#
_symmetry.space_group_name_H-M   'P 1'
#
loop_
_entity.id
_entity.type
_entity.pdbx_description
1 polymer ?
#
loop_
_entity_poly.entity_id
_entity_poly.type
_entity_poly.pdbx_seq_one_letter_code
_entity_poly.pdbx_strand_id
1 'polypeptide(L)'
;MKTGIIGLPQVGKTSLFRILTKANLTEHQLANPREAHVGVAKVPDQRLDKLAALYNPKKLTHASVEYVDVGAIGQEALKETAYIGHLRQVDALIHVLRAFESDEIPHVGPIDPLRDIKNVEFDLMISDLGQIEKRLERLVKDLKKMKTPELEKESELLIKAKAHLETERPLREMEMTPEDKKRIRGFMFLSEKPMLYVLNISESTQLGKDLEAAVAKYKLTDVAARPNAGASAICGKVEAELAEMSDEDAAEFLGSYGLTESGLSRLIRKSYHLLGLISFFTAGEDECRAWTIPLNTRAQNGAGAIHSDLEKHFIRAETIRWDQLLEAGSEANARAKGTLRLEGKDYIVQDGDVMHIRHSG
;
A
#
# COMPACT_ATOMS: atom_id res chain seq x y z
N MET A 1 9.04 0.17 -0.28
CA MET A 1 7.88 -0.17 -1.14
C MET A 1 7.12 1.09 -1.45
N LYS A 2 6.67 1.22 -2.69
CA LYS A 2 6.10 2.46 -3.25
C LYS A 2 4.66 2.24 -3.67
N THR A 3 3.78 3.19 -3.33
CA THR A 3 2.37 3.17 -3.73
C THR A 3 2.09 4.35 -4.66
N GLY A 4 1.65 4.07 -5.89
CA GLY A 4 1.29 5.10 -6.86
C GLY A 4 -0.14 5.61 -6.63
N ILE A 5 -0.34 6.92 -6.66
CA ILE A 5 -1.66 7.54 -6.58
C ILE A 5 -2.09 7.87 -8.00
N ILE A 6 -3.20 7.28 -8.43
CA ILE A 6 -3.79 7.45 -9.77
C ILE A 6 -5.26 7.89 -9.68
N GLY A 7 -5.81 8.32 -10.78
CA GLY A 7 -7.23 8.68 -10.95
C GLY A 7 -7.41 9.73 -12.02
N LEU A 8 -8.64 9.99 -12.38
CA LEU A 8 -9.02 10.99 -13.40
C LEU A 8 -8.62 12.42 -12.94
N PRO A 9 -8.61 13.41 -13.85
CA PRO A 9 -8.42 14.80 -13.48
C PRO A 9 -9.42 15.26 -12.41
N GLN A 10 -8.97 16.15 -11.52
CA GLN A 10 -9.83 16.85 -10.53
C GLN A 10 -10.56 15.97 -9.49
N VAL A 11 -10.09 14.74 -9.25
CA VAL A 11 -10.64 13.86 -8.19
C VAL A 11 -10.01 14.07 -6.81
N GLY A 12 -8.96 14.91 -6.70
CA GLY A 12 -8.27 15.22 -5.46
C GLY A 12 -6.98 14.44 -5.19
N LYS A 13 -6.33 13.82 -6.23
CA LYS A 13 -5.07 13.05 -6.07
C LYS A 13 -3.94 13.83 -5.43
N THR A 14 -3.59 14.98 -6.00
CA THR A 14 -2.47 15.82 -5.52
C THR A 14 -2.74 16.38 -4.14
N SER A 15 -4.00 16.72 -3.85
CA SER A 15 -4.42 17.12 -2.49
C SER A 15 -4.20 15.97 -1.51
N LEU A 16 -4.65 14.77 -1.85
CA LEU A 16 -4.44 13.58 -1.03
C LEU A 16 -2.94 13.30 -0.83
N PHE A 17 -2.13 13.36 -1.88
CA PHE A 17 -0.69 13.17 -1.79
C PHE A 17 -0.03 14.17 -0.84
N ARG A 18 -0.39 15.47 -0.94
CA ARG A 18 0.15 16.52 -0.06
C ARG A 18 -0.19 16.28 1.40
N ILE A 19 -1.43 15.92 1.69
CA ILE A 19 -1.89 15.64 3.05
C ILE A 19 -1.18 14.37 3.59
N LEU A 20 -1.11 13.29 2.80
CA LEU A 20 -0.45 12.04 3.17
C LEU A 20 1.01 12.22 3.55
N THR A 21 1.74 12.97 2.75
CA THR A 21 3.19 13.06 2.83
C THR A 21 3.68 14.33 3.53
N LYS A 22 2.76 15.24 3.87
CA LYS A 22 3.08 16.59 4.37
C LYS A 22 4.04 17.35 3.43
N ALA A 23 3.99 17.01 2.13
CA ALA A 23 4.87 17.59 1.13
C ALA A 23 4.43 19.00 0.76
N ASN A 24 5.36 19.96 0.90
CA ASN A 24 5.18 21.31 0.39
C ASN A 24 5.63 21.36 -1.08
N LEU A 25 4.69 21.06 -2.00
CA LEU A 25 4.92 21.20 -3.42
C LEU A 25 4.88 22.69 -3.80
N THR A 26 5.89 23.14 -4.54
CA THR A 26 5.95 24.50 -5.09
C THR A 26 4.96 24.64 -6.24
N GLU A 27 4.54 25.89 -6.55
CA GLU A 27 3.68 26.17 -7.71
C GLU A 27 4.27 25.63 -9.02
N HIS A 28 5.58 25.70 -9.18
CA HIS A 28 6.28 25.17 -10.35
C HIS A 28 6.15 23.65 -10.48
N GLN A 29 6.25 22.91 -9.36
CA GLN A 29 6.04 21.47 -9.33
C GLN A 29 4.58 21.09 -9.62
N LEU A 30 3.62 21.86 -9.08
CA LEU A 30 2.19 21.68 -9.36
C LEU A 30 1.83 22.00 -10.82
N ALA A 31 2.55 22.91 -11.44
CA ALA A 31 2.32 23.29 -12.85
C ALA A 31 2.81 22.25 -13.85
N ASN A 32 3.63 21.27 -13.42
CA ASN A 32 4.12 20.20 -14.28
C ASN A 32 3.42 18.86 -13.98
N PRO A 33 2.26 18.57 -14.60
CA PRO A 33 1.46 17.36 -14.32
C PRO A 33 2.13 16.05 -14.76
N ARG A 34 3.29 16.12 -15.41
CA ARG A 34 4.06 14.97 -15.91
C ARG A 34 5.19 14.54 -14.96
N GLU A 35 5.52 15.37 -13.99
CA GLU A 35 6.53 15.06 -13.00
C GLU A 35 5.94 14.21 -11.87
N ALA A 36 6.55 13.06 -11.59
CA ALA A 36 6.14 12.23 -10.48
C ALA A 36 6.72 12.78 -9.18
N HIS A 37 5.86 13.04 -8.20
CA HIS A 37 6.28 13.51 -6.89
C HIS A 37 6.33 12.34 -5.91
N VAL A 38 7.44 12.21 -5.17
CA VAL A 38 7.64 11.16 -4.19
C VAL A 38 7.59 11.78 -2.78
N GLY A 39 6.85 11.16 -1.90
CA GLY A 39 6.78 11.54 -0.51
C GLY A 39 6.63 10.33 0.41
N VAL A 40 6.87 10.53 1.69
CA VAL A 40 6.84 9.46 2.70
C VAL A 40 5.81 9.78 3.75
N ALA A 41 4.94 8.81 4.07
CA ALA A 41 4.00 8.90 5.17
C ALA A 41 4.35 7.87 6.27
N LYS A 42 4.21 8.30 7.54
CA LYS A 42 4.32 7.40 8.69
C LYS A 42 3.07 6.54 8.77
N VAL A 43 3.24 5.25 9.08
CA VAL A 43 2.13 4.33 9.34
C VAL A 43 1.69 4.49 10.80
N PRO A 44 0.48 5.00 11.07
CA PRO A 44 -0.04 5.09 12.42
C PRO A 44 -0.22 3.69 13.01
N ASP A 45 0.36 3.43 14.19
CA ASP A 45 0.27 2.14 14.86
C ASP A 45 0.12 2.31 16.37
N GLN A 46 -1.12 2.17 16.86
CA GLN A 46 -1.45 2.29 18.28
C GLN A 46 -0.72 1.25 19.16
N ARG A 47 -0.28 0.13 18.58
CA ARG A 47 0.48 -0.90 19.31
C ARG A 47 1.85 -0.37 19.69
N LEU A 48 2.51 0.33 18.75
CA LEU A 48 3.80 0.97 18.98
C LEU A 48 3.68 2.11 20.00
N ASP A 49 2.59 2.91 19.92
CA ASP A 49 2.35 4.02 20.85
C ASP A 49 2.16 3.50 22.30
N LYS A 50 1.44 2.38 22.46
CA LYS A 50 1.28 1.71 23.77
C LYS A 50 2.60 1.13 24.29
N LEU A 51 3.43 0.56 23.43
CA LEU A 51 4.78 0.11 23.80
C LEU A 51 5.67 1.29 24.22
N ALA A 52 5.58 2.40 23.51
CA ALA A 52 6.29 3.62 23.89
C ALA A 52 5.84 4.17 25.25
N ALA A 53 4.55 4.10 25.57
CA ALA A 53 4.06 4.48 26.88
C ALA A 53 4.59 3.57 28.02
N LEU A 54 4.85 2.28 27.71
CA LEU A 54 5.44 1.34 28.71
C LEU A 54 6.94 1.59 28.94
N TYR A 55 7.70 1.83 27.86
CA TYR A 55 9.15 1.95 27.93
C TYR A 55 9.67 3.38 28.10
N ASN A 56 8.82 4.39 27.85
CA ASN A 56 9.18 5.83 27.85
C ASN A 56 10.48 6.10 27.06
N PRO A 57 10.56 5.71 25.78
CA PRO A 57 11.79 5.72 25.02
C PRO A 57 12.24 7.15 24.68
N LYS A 58 13.56 7.35 24.52
CA LYS A 58 14.13 8.60 24.01
C LYS A 58 13.70 8.89 22.58
N LYS A 59 13.39 7.84 21.79
CA LYS A 59 13.01 7.97 20.39
C LYS A 59 11.88 6.99 20.01
N LEU A 60 10.91 7.49 19.25
CA LEU A 60 9.80 6.70 18.68
C LEU A 60 9.85 6.75 17.16
N THR A 61 9.97 5.59 16.52
CA THR A 61 10.08 5.49 15.07
C THR A 61 9.00 4.58 14.49
N HIS A 62 8.03 5.18 13.80
CA HIS A 62 6.97 4.46 13.09
C HIS A 62 7.49 3.86 11.78
N ALA A 63 6.82 2.81 11.30
CA ALA A 63 6.97 2.33 9.93
C ALA A 63 6.56 3.43 8.92
N SER A 64 7.02 3.30 7.68
CA SER A 64 6.70 4.29 6.64
C SER A 64 6.40 3.64 5.30
N VAL A 65 5.57 4.34 4.50
CA VAL A 65 5.24 3.99 3.12
C VAL A 65 5.62 5.16 2.22
N GLU A 66 6.24 4.88 1.09
CA GLU A 66 6.45 5.87 0.02
C GLU A 66 5.20 5.96 -0.85
N TYR A 67 4.76 7.18 -1.10
CA TYR A 67 3.71 7.51 -2.05
C TYR A 67 4.28 8.26 -3.24
N VAL A 68 3.73 7.98 -4.42
CA VAL A 68 4.13 8.61 -5.68
C VAL A 68 2.89 9.19 -6.33
N ASP A 69 2.80 10.52 -6.44
CA ASP A 69 1.79 11.18 -7.27
C ASP A 69 2.27 11.14 -8.72
N VAL A 70 1.64 10.32 -9.54
CA VAL A 70 1.99 10.14 -10.96
C VAL A 70 1.13 10.98 -11.90
N GLY A 71 0.30 11.87 -11.36
CA GLY A 71 -0.59 12.71 -12.15
C GLY A 71 -1.89 12.00 -12.58
N ALA A 72 -2.64 12.66 -13.47
CA ALA A 72 -3.91 12.13 -13.94
C ALA A 72 -3.72 10.99 -14.95
N ILE A 73 -4.47 9.91 -14.75
CA ILE A 73 -4.48 8.78 -15.68
C ILE A 73 -5.51 9.01 -16.80
N GLY A 74 -5.22 8.49 -17.97
CA GLY A 74 -6.09 8.50 -19.14
C GLY A 74 -5.34 7.94 -20.34
N GLN A 75 -6.05 7.67 -21.44
CA GLN A 75 -5.47 7.03 -22.62
C GLN A 75 -4.26 7.76 -23.19
N GLU A 76 -4.28 9.09 -23.18
CA GLU A 76 -3.14 9.90 -23.68
C GLU A 76 -1.94 9.78 -22.76
N ALA A 77 -2.14 9.80 -21.43
CA ALA A 77 -1.05 9.64 -20.46
C ALA A 77 -0.38 8.26 -20.59
N LEU A 78 -1.16 7.21 -20.83
CA LEU A 78 -0.65 5.86 -21.03
C LEU A 78 0.06 5.62 -22.37
N LYS A 79 0.08 6.58 -23.28
CA LYS A 79 0.95 6.58 -24.47
C LYS A 79 2.33 7.14 -24.15
N GLU A 80 2.48 7.89 -23.07
CA GLU A 80 3.75 8.51 -22.69
C GLU A 80 4.64 7.49 -21.95
N THR A 81 5.82 7.21 -22.51
CA THR A 81 6.77 6.22 -21.97
C THR A 81 7.21 6.56 -20.53
N ALA A 82 7.41 7.85 -20.23
CA ALA A 82 7.82 8.29 -18.90
C ALA A 82 6.72 8.02 -17.86
N TYR A 83 5.47 8.34 -18.17
CA TYR A 83 4.33 8.12 -17.30
C TYR A 83 4.14 6.62 -16.98
N ILE A 84 4.14 5.76 -18.00
CA ILE A 84 4.10 4.31 -17.82
C ILE A 84 5.29 3.83 -17.00
N GLY A 85 6.49 4.39 -17.23
CA GLY A 85 7.69 4.07 -16.48
C GLY A 85 7.52 4.29 -14.97
N HIS A 86 6.94 5.42 -14.57
CA HIS A 86 6.64 5.71 -13.15
C HIS A 86 5.62 4.74 -12.58
N LEU A 87 4.52 4.46 -13.29
CA LEU A 87 3.50 3.50 -12.86
C LEU A 87 4.06 2.07 -12.69
N ARG A 88 4.99 1.66 -13.54
CA ARG A 88 5.61 0.32 -13.44
C ARG A 88 6.51 0.17 -12.24
N GLN A 89 7.15 1.25 -11.77
CA GLN A 89 8.08 1.22 -10.65
C GLN A 89 7.42 1.19 -9.27
N VAL A 90 6.11 1.41 -9.16
CA VAL A 90 5.40 1.29 -7.89
C VAL A 90 4.94 -0.15 -7.64
N ASP A 91 4.77 -0.52 -6.37
CA ASP A 91 4.41 -1.87 -5.95
C ASP A 91 2.89 -2.09 -5.83
N ALA A 92 2.13 -1.03 -5.58
CA ALA A 92 0.66 -1.00 -5.53
C ALA A 92 0.12 0.33 -6.04
N LEU A 93 -1.18 0.38 -6.31
CA LEU A 93 -1.88 1.56 -6.79
C LEU A 93 -3.01 1.97 -5.84
N ILE A 94 -3.16 3.27 -5.61
CA ILE A 94 -4.34 3.89 -5.01
C ILE A 94 -5.10 4.62 -6.12
N HIS A 95 -6.30 4.17 -6.40
CA HIS A 95 -7.18 4.82 -7.37
C HIS A 95 -8.16 5.75 -6.65
N VAL A 96 -7.92 7.04 -6.73
CA VAL A 96 -8.79 8.08 -6.16
C VAL A 96 -9.98 8.31 -7.07
N LEU A 97 -11.18 8.22 -6.49
CA LEU A 97 -12.46 8.30 -7.17
C LEU A 97 -13.24 9.51 -6.65
N ARG A 98 -13.80 10.29 -7.55
CA ARG A 98 -14.65 11.41 -7.18
C ARG A 98 -16.04 10.91 -6.79
N ALA A 99 -16.46 11.27 -5.58
CA ALA A 99 -17.80 11.04 -5.06
C ALA A 99 -18.33 12.30 -4.32
N PHE A 100 -17.80 13.47 -4.68
CA PHE A 100 -18.20 14.77 -4.15
C PHE A 100 -18.69 15.69 -5.27
N GLU A 101 -19.66 16.53 -4.97
CA GLU A 101 -20.10 17.64 -5.81
C GLU A 101 -19.40 18.93 -5.39
N SER A 102 -19.08 19.78 -6.35
CA SER A 102 -18.46 21.09 -6.12
C SER A 102 -18.71 22.00 -7.31
N ASP A 103 -19.19 23.19 -7.04
CA ASP A 103 -19.38 24.23 -8.05
C ASP A 103 -18.04 24.86 -8.49
N GLU A 104 -17.04 24.80 -7.62
CA GLU A 104 -15.70 25.36 -7.88
C GLU A 104 -14.81 24.41 -8.70
N ILE A 105 -15.04 23.10 -8.61
CA ILE A 105 -14.23 22.08 -9.28
C ILE A 105 -15.07 21.44 -10.37
N PRO A 106 -14.91 21.84 -11.65
CA PRO A 106 -15.73 21.31 -12.74
C PRO A 106 -15.59 19.80 -12.90
N HIS A 107 -16.67 19.16 -13.33
CA HIS A 107 -16.71 17.74 -13.65
C HIS A 107 -17.49 17.52 -14.94
N VAL A 108 -16.99 16.65 -15.81
CA VAL A 108 -17.66 16.32 -17.06
C VAL A 108 -18.58 15.11 -16.85
N GLY A 109 -19.88 15.34 -16.94
CA GLY A 109 -20.93 14.32 -16.82
C GLY A 109 -21.23 13.94 -15.34
N PRO A 110 -22.08 12.91 -15.12
CA PRO A 110 -22.47 12.49 -13.78
C PRO A 110 -21.32 11.81 -13.04
N ILE A 111 -21.29 11.98 -11.71
CA ILE A 111 -20.34 11.28 -10.82
C ILE A 111 -20.72 9.78 -10.83
N ASP A 112 -19.81 8.96 -11.31
CA ASP A 112 -19.98 7.50 -11.40
C ASP A 112 -18.65 6.77 -11.13
N PRO A 113 -18.33 6.51 -9.85
CA PRO A 113 -17.10 5.84 -9.46
C PRO A 113 -16.89 4.45 -10.09
N LEU A 114 -17.96 3.68 -10.34
CA LEU A 114 -17.84 2.36 -10.96
C LEU A 114 -17.44 2.44 -12.45
N ARG A 115 -18.01 3.40 -13.17
CA ARG A 115 -17.60 3.68 -14.55
C ARG A 115 -16.14 4.10 -14.59
N ASP A 116 -15.73 4.96 -13.68
CA ASP A 116 -14.35 5.47 -13.61
C ASP A 116 -13.36 4.36 -13.28
N ILE A 117 -13.71 3.42 -12.38
CA ILE A 117 -12.94 2.20 -12.11
C ILE A 117 -12.78 1.38 -13.40
N LYS A 118 -13.88 1.07 -14.09
CA LYS A 118 -13.84 0.25 -15.29
C LYS A 118 -12.97 0.86 -16.38
N ASN A 119 -13.09 2.16 -16.59
CA ASN A 119 -12.30 2.86 -17.61
C ASN A 119 -10.81 2.81 -17.31
N VAL A 120 -10.42 3.13 -16.07
CA VAL A 120 -9.00 3.12 -15.67
C VAL A 120 -8.44 1.70 -15.69
N GLU A 121 -9.16 0.70 -15.19
CA GLU A 121 -8.71 -0.69 -15.26
C GLU A 121 -8.56 -1.18 -16.68
N PHE A 122 -9.49 -0.84 -17.55
CA PHE A 122 -9.40 -1.17 -18.97
C PHE A 122 -8.16 -0.59 -19.62
N ASP A 123 -7.86 0.68 -19.34
CA ASP A 123 -6.67 1.35 -19.86
C ASP A 123 -5.36 0.67 -19.37
N LEU A 124 -5.30 0.25 -18.10
CA LEU A 124 -4.16 -0.49 -17.55
C LEU A 124 -4.02 -1.86 -18.22
N MET A 125 -5.13 -2.58 -18.43
CA MET A 125 -5.15 -3.88 -19.09
C MET A 125 -4.71 -3.79 -20.56
N ILE A 126 -5.15 -2.77 -21.30
CA ILE A 126 -4.73 -2.54 -22.70
C ILE A 126 -3.23 -2.27 -22.78
N SER A 127 -2.66 -1.51 -21.83
CA SER A 127 -1.22 -1.28 -21.76
C SER A 127 -0.45 -2.60 -21.58
N ASP A 128 -0.93 -3.48 -20.69
CA ASP A 128 -0.29 -4.78 -20.44
C ASP A 128 -0.48 -5.73 -21.64
N LEU A 129 -1.66 -5.76 -22.23
CA LEU A 129 -1.95 -6.57 -23.42
C LEU A 129 -1.00 -6.24 -24.57
N GLY A 130 -0.79 -4.97 -24.85
CA GLY A 130 0.17 -4.54 -25.88
C GLY A 130 1.62 -4.94 -25.55
N GLN A 131 2.01 -4.99 -24.29
CA GLN A 131 3.33 -5.48 -23.88
C GLN A 131 3.46 -6.99 -24.06
N ILE A 132 2.43 -7.75 -23.69
CA ILE A 132 2.37 -9.19 -23.85
C ILE A 132 2.45 -9.57 -25.34
N GLU A 133 1.66 -8.93 -26.20
CA GLU A 133 1.65 -9.21 -27.64
C GLU A 133 3.03 -8.99 -28.27
N LYS A 134 3.66 -7.86 -27.99
CA LYS A 134 5.02 -7.57 -28.46
C LYS A 134 6.05 -8.62 -27.99
N ARG A 135 5.90 -9.14 -26.76
CA ARG A 135 6.79 -10.19 -26.26
C ARG A 135 6.51 -11.53 -26.90
N LEU A 136 5.25 -11.90 -27.08
CA LEU A 136 4.86 -13.14 -27.77
C LEU A 136 5.36 -13.17 -29.22
N GLU A 137 5.29 -12.07 -29.98
CA GLU A 137 5.87 -11.96 -31.33
C GLU A 137 7.39 -12.23 -31.34
N ARG A 138 8.11 -11.75 -30.34
CA ARG A 138 9.55 -12.01 -30.18
C ARG A 138 9.80 -13.47 -29.81
N LEU A 139 9.04 -14.02 -28.87
CA LEU A 139 9.15 -15.41 -28.43
C LEU A 139 8.96 -16.40 -29.58
N VAL A 140 8.04 -16.14 -30.51
CA VAL A 140 7.88 -16.97 -31.73
C VAL A 140 9.17 -17.03 -32.55
N LYS A 141 9.91 -15.91 -32.63
CA LYS A 141 11.19 -15.86 -33.36
C LYS A 141 12.31 -16.54 -32.57
N ASP A 142 12.35 -16.32 -31.26
CA ASP A 142 13.37 -16.89 -30.37
C ASP A 142 13.25 -18.41 -30.28
N LEU A 143 12.03 -18.96 -30.13
CA LEU A 143 11.73 -20.39 -30.11
C LEU A 143 12.05 -21.11 -31.41
N LYS A 144 11.98 -20.40 -32.56
CA LYS A 144 12.44 -20.96 -33.85
C LYS A 144 13.95 -21.08 -33.93
N LYS A 145 14.70 -20.23 -33.23
CA LYS A 145 16.16 -20.24 -33.21
C LYS A 145 16.72 -21.20 -32.18
N MET A 146 16.15 -21.17 -30.97
CA MET A 146 16.57 -21.99 -29.84
C MET A 146 15.38 -22.29 -28.94
N LYS A 147 15.03 -23.56 -28.87
CA LYS A 147 13.92 -24.05 -28.05
C LYS A 147 14.44 -24.40 -26.66
N THR A 148 14.09 -23.61 -25.64
CA THR A 148 14.42 -23.90 -24.24
C THR A 148 13.15 -24.03 -23.41
N PRO A 149 13.16 -24.84 -22.33
CA PRO A 149 12.01 -25.00 -21.45
C PRO A 149 11.55 -23.69 -20.82
N GLU A 150 12.48 -22.75 -20.56
CA GLU A 150 12.19 -21.44 -19.98
C GLU A 150 11.38 -20.58 -20.93
N LEU A 151 11.78 -20.52 -22.21
CA LEU A 151 11.06 -19.76 -23.25
C LEU A 151 9.67 -20.36 -23.54
N GLU A 152 9.56 -21.70 -23.52
CA GLU A 152 8.26 -22.38 -23.68
C GLU A 152 7.32 -22.01 -22.53
N LYS A 153 7.77 -22.16 -21.28
CA LYS A 153 6.96 -21.81 -20.09
C LYS A 153 6.60 -20.31 -20.03
N GLU A 154 7.52 -19.42 -20.46
CA GLU A 154 7.22 -18.00 -20.57
C GLU A 154 6.11 -17.76 -21.61
N SER A 155 6.22 -18.40 -22.79
CA SER A 155 5.21 -18.28 -23.85
C SER A 155 3.85 -18.79 -23.42
N GLU A 156 3.78 -19.97 -22.79
CA GLU A 156 2.54 -20.54 -22.26
C GLU A 156 1.88 -19.62 -21.22
N LEU A 157 2.67 -19.07 -20.30
CA LEU A 157 2.17 -18.16 -19.26
C LEU A 157 1.63 -16.86 -19.87
N LEU A 158 2.36 -16.26 -20.83
CA LEU A 158 1.91 -15.04 -21.50
C LEU A 158 0.67 -15.25 -22.37
N ILE A 159 0.50 -16.44 -22.99
CA ILE A 159 -0.73 -16.79 -23.71
C ILE A 159 -1.91 -16.88 -22.73
N LYS A 160 -1.73 -17.50 -21.56
CA LYS A 160 -2.75 -17.54 -20.50
C LYS A 160 -3.09 -16.14 -19.99
N ALA A 161 -2.06 -15.29 -19.75
CA ALA A 161 -2.25 -13.92 -19.31
C ALA A 161 -3.02 -13.08 -20.36
N LYS A 162 -2.71 -13.23 -21.66
CA LYS A 162 -3.44 -12.61 -22.76
C LYS A 162 -4.91 -13.01 -22.73
N ALA A 163 -5.20 -14.32 -22.72
CA ALA A 163 -6.56 -14.84 -22.68
C ALA A 163 -7.34 -14.35 -21.46
N HIS A 164 -6.69 -14.22 -20.29
CA HIS A 164 -7.29 -13.67 -19.08
C HIS A 164 -7.68 -12.20 -19.25
N LEU A 165 -6.78 -11.35 -19.79
CA LEU A 165 -7.05 -9.93 -20.06
C LEU A 165 -8.18 -9.74 -21.09
N GLU A 166 -8.27 -10.61 -22.09
CA GLU A 166 -9.34 -10.61 -23.11
C GLU A 166 -10.74 -10.90 -22.51
N THR A 167 -10.81 -11.44 -21.30
CA THR A 167 -12.06 -11.54 -20.52
C THR A 167 -12.40 -10.28 -19.70
N GLU A 168 -11.71 -9.17 -19.94
CA GLU A 168 -11.84 -7.90 -19.20
C GLU A 168 -11.57 -8.03 -17.68
N ARG A 169 -10.65 -8.94 -17.31
CA ARG A 169 -10.23 -9.13 -15.92
C ARG A 169 -8.75 -8.79 -15.76
N PRO A 170 -8.37 -8.00 -14.73
CA PRO A 170 -6.99 -7.60 -14.49
C PRO A 170 -6.13 -8.78 -14.04
N LEU A 171 -4.83 -8.75 -14.34
CA LEU A 171 -3.89 -9.85 -14.03
C LEU A 171 -3.77 -10.15 -12.52
N ARG A 172 -4.09 -9.20 -11.64
CA ARG A 172 -4.12 -9.44 -10.18
C ARG A 172 -5.19 -10.46 -9.76
N GLU A 173 -6.18 -10.74 -10.61
CA GLU A 173 -7.22 -11.75 -10.39
C GLU A 173 -6.87 -13.11 -11.02
N MET A 174 -5.78 -13.18 -11.79
CA MET A 174 -5.31 -14.43 -12.38
C MET A 174 -4.59 -15.28 -11.34
N GLU A 175 -4.97 -16.56 -11.25
CA GLU A 175 -4.24 -17.52 -10.41
C GLU A 175 -2.87 -17.81 -11.01
N MET A 176 -1.82 -17.56 -10.23
CA MET A 176 -0.43 -17.75 -10.63
C MET A 176 0.35 -18.41 -9.50
N THR A 177 1.18 -19.40 -9.87
CA THR A 177 2.14 -20.00 -8.93
C THR A 177 3.25 -18.99 -8.56
N PRO A 178 3.98 -19.20 -7.45
CA PRO A 178 5.16 -18.39 -7.12
C PRO A 178 6.20 -18.34 -8.26
N GLU A 179 6.38 -19.45 -8.98
CA GLU A 179 7.27 -19.53 -10.13
C GLU A 179 6.77 -18.68 -11.30
N ASP A 180 5.46 -18.69 -11.58
CA ASP A 180 4.85 -17.85 -12.61
C ASP A 180 5.06 -16.37 -12.29
N LYS A 181 4.77 -15.94 -11.06
CA LYS A 181 5.01 -14.57 -10.59
C LYS A 181 6.47 -14.16 -10.73
N LYS A 182 7.41 -15.07 -10.39
CA LYS A 182 8.84 -14.82 -10.58
C LYS A 182 9.21 -14.64 -12.05
N ARG A 183 8.59 -15.40 -12.96
CA ARG A 183 8.85 -15.37 -14.40
C ARG A 183 8.39 -14.08 -15.05
N ILE A 184 7.21 -13.55 -14.66
CA ILE A 184 6.67 -12.32 -15.23
C ILE A 184 7.07 -11.04 -14.48
N ARG A 185 7.74 -11.15 -13.34
CA ARG A 185 8.12 -10.01 -12.49
C ARG A 185 8.82 -8.88 -13.27
N GLY A 186 9.64 -9.23 -14.25
CA GLY A 186 10.38 -8.26 -15.08
C GLY A 186 9.50 -7.42 -16.00
N PHE A 187 8.26 -7.84 -16.27
CA PHE A 187 7.32 -7.06 -17.07
C PHE A 187 6.70 -5.91 -16.30
N MET A 188 6.62 -6.03 -14.95
CA MET A 188 6.01 -5.02 -14.09
C MET A 188 4.61 -4.62 -14.58
N PHE A 189 3.77 -5.61 -14.87
CA PHE A 189 2.42 -5.40 -15.37
C PHE A 189 1.61 -4.48 -14.46
N LEU A 190 0.88 -3.55 -15.06
CA LEU A 190 0.11 -2.54 -14.32
C LEU A 190 -1.15 -3.15 -13.70
N SER A 191 -1.84 -4.01 -14.44
CA SER A 191 -3.06 -4.68 -13.99
C SER A 191 -2.80 -5.83 -13.00
N GLU A 192 -1.53 -6.25 -12.80
CA GLU A 192 -1.13 -7.22 -11.77
C GLU A 192 -1.01 -6.57 -10.39
N LYS A 193 -0.77 -5.25 -10.34
CA LYS A 193 -0.53 -4.54 -9.07
C LYS A 193 -1.76 -4.57 -8.17
N PRO A 194 -1.58 -4.74 -6.85
CA PRO A 194 -2.65 -4.54 -5.88
C PRO A 194 -3.28 -3.15 -6.01
N MET A 195 -4.61 -3.05 -5.86
CA MET A 195 -5.36 -1.82 -6.08
C MET A 195 -6.23 -1.45 -4.88
N LEU A 196 -6.05 -0.23 -4.35
CA LEU A 196 -6.92 0.35 -3.32
C LEU A 196 -7.77 1.45 -3.94
N TYR A 197 -9.08 1.24 -3.99
CA TYR A 197 -10.05 2.23 -4.46
C TYR A 197 -10.43 3.17 -3.32
N VAL A 198 -10.30 4.47 -3.54
CA VAL A 198 -10.54 5.48 -2.51
C VAL A 198 -11.58 6.48 -2.99
N LEU A 199 -12.76 6.42 -2.42
CA LEU A 199 -13.80 7.43 -2.62
C LEU A 199 -13.43 8.71 -1.88
N ASN A 200 -13.37 9.82 -2.60
CA ASN A 200 -13.30 11.14 -2.02
C ASN A 200 -14.72 11.72 -2.00
N ILE A 201 -15.32 11.80 -0.80
CA ILE A 201 -16.74 12.23 -0.62
C ILE A 201 -16.84 13.67 -0.12
N SER A 202 -18.03 14.24 -0.24
CA SER A 202 -18.34 15.57 0.32
C SER A 202 -18.33 15.53 1.85
N GLU A 203 -18.08 16.68 2.44
CA GLU A 203 -18.25 16.91 3.87
C GLU A 203 -19.72 16.77 4.28
N SER A 204 -19.97 16.20 5.45
CA SER A 204 -21.29 16.14 6.06
C SER A 204 -21.20 16.12 7.59
N THR A 205 -22.27 16.49 8.27
CA THR A 205 -22.36 16.45 9.74
C THR A 205 -22.37 15.02 10.30
N GLN A 206 -22.57 14.02 9.45
CA GLN A 206 -22.57 12.59 9.82
C GLN A 206 -21.46 11.82 9.11
N LEU A 207 -20.32 12.48 8.86
CA LEU A 207 -19.23 11.98 8.03
C LEU A 207 -18.78 10.56 8.41
N GLY A 208 -18.74 10.24 9.71
CA GLY A 208 -18.35 8.91 10.16
C GLY A 208 -19.24 7.80 9.61
N LYS A 209 -20.57 8.02 9.55
CA LYS A 209 -21.53 7.08 8.96
C LYS A 209 -21.48 7.11 7.44
N ASP A 210 -21.28 8.30 6.85
CA ASP A 210 -21.27 8.47 5.39
C ASP A 210 -20.05 7.83 4.74
N LEU A 211 -18.89 7.83 5.41
CA LEU A 211 -17.69 7.13 4.93
C LEU A 211 -17.90 5.62 4.79
N GLU A 212 -18.59 4.99 5.73
CA GLU A 212 -18.93 3.57 5.67
C GLU A 212 -20.02 3.32 4.61
N ALA A 213 -21.07 4.13 4.62
CA ALA A 213 -22.19 4.03 3.69
C ALA A 213 -21.77 4.26 2.23
N ALA A 214 -20.80 5.14 1.98
CA ALA A 214 -20.33 5.45 0.63
C ALA A 214 -19.75 4.24 -0.10
N VAL A 215 -18.96 3.43 0.60
CA VAL A 215 -18.35 2.21 0.03
C VAL A 215 -19.44 1.24 -0.44
N ALA A 216 -20.51 1.08 0.35
CA ALA A 216 -21.66 0.24 -0.02
C ALA A 216 -22.51 0.89 -1.12
N LYS A 217 -22.83 2.19 -1.00
CA LYS A 217 -23.62 2.96 -1.96
C LYS A 217 -23.08 2.86 -3.38
N TYR A 218 -21.77 2.99 -3.53
CA TYR A 218 -21.08 2.90 -4.82
C TYR A 218 -20.62 1.48 -5.16
N LYS A 219 -21.11 0.43 -4.47
CA LYS A 219 -20.80 -1.00 -4.71
C LYS A 219 -19.29 -1.33 -4.69
N LEU A 220 -18.50 -0.53 -3.98
CA LEU A 220 -17.06 -0.80 -3.86
C LEU A 220 -16.77 -2.00 -2.97
N THR A 221 -17.72 -2.46 -2.16
CA THR A 221 -17.61 -3.70 -1.40
C THR A 221 -17.35 -4.90 -2.32
N ASP A 222 -18.07 -4.99 -3.44
CA ASP A 222 -17.91 -6.07 -4.42
C ASP A 222 -16.56 -6.00 -5.11
N VAL A 223 -16.08 -4.77 -5.39
CA VAL A 223 -14.77 -4.53 -6.00
C VAL A 223 -13.65 -4.85 -5.03
N ALA A 224 -13.81 -4.49 -3.76
CA ALA A 224 -12.84 -4.75 -2.70
C ALA A 224 -12.73 -6.24 -2.34
N ALA A 225 -13.77 -7.03 -2.61
CA ALA A 225 -13.77 -8.47 -2.38
C ALA A 225 -12.95 -9.25 -3.43
N ARG A 226 -12.51 -8.59 -4.51
CA ARG A 226 -11.67 -9.22 -5.53
C ARG A 226 -10.24 -9.45 -5.02
N PRO A 227 -9.52 -10.44 -5.57
CA PRO A 227 -8.13 -10.69 -5.20
C PRO A 227 -7.24 -9.45 -5.32
N ASN A 228 -6.41 -9.20 -4.31
CA ASN A 228 -5.47 -8.06 -4.28
C ASN A 228 -6.13 -6.69 -4.49
N ALA A 229 -7.37 -6.53 -4.04
CA ALA A 229 -8.11 -5.29 -4.08
C ALA A 229 -8.58 -4.87 -2.69
N GLY A 230 -8.85 -3.58 -2.51
CA GLY A 230 -9.42 -3.02 -1.29
C GLY A 230 -10.19 -1.74 -1.59
N ALA A 231 -11.02 -1.30 -0.66
CA ALA A 231 -11.74 -0.04 -0.77
C ALA A 231 -11.68 0.77 0.52
N SER A 232 -11.74 2.09 0.38
CA SER A 232 -11.82 3.06 1.47
C SER A 232 -12.60 4.29 1.00
N ALA A 233 -13.01 5.11 1.97
CA ALA A 233 -13.55 6.43 1.70
C ALA A 233 -12.86 7.47 2.58
N ILE A 234 -12.70 8.68 2.07
CA ILE A 234 -12.15 9.85 2.76
C ILE A 234 -13.01 11.07 2.44
N CYS A 235 -12.91 12.11 3.25
CA CYS A 235 -13.33 13.46 2.87
C CYS A 235 -12.07 14.33 2.80
N GLY A 236 -11.59 14.59 1.58
CA GLY A 236 -10.34 15.32 1.38
C GLY A 236 -10.33 16.72 2.00
N LYS A 237 -11.49 17.38 2.10
CA LYS A 237 -11.62 18.68 2.77
C LYS A 237 -11.35 18.57 4.27
N VAL A 238 -12.01 17.63 4.95
CA VAL A 238 -11.83 17.39 6.40
C VAL A 238 -10.40 16.92 6.71
N GLU A 239 -9.81 16.07 5.86
CA GLU A 239 -8.42 15.63 6.04
C GLU A 239 -7.42 16.80 5.90
N ALA A 240 -7.70 17.77 5.02
CA ALA A 240 -6.88 18.96 4.89
C ALA A 240 -6.95 19.84 6.14
N GLU A 241 -8.13 20.04 6.72
CA GLU A 241 -8.33 20.79 7.95
C GLU A 241 -7.62 20.10 9.14
N LEU A 242 -7.77 18.77 9.27
CA LEU A 242 -7.08 17.97 10.30
C LEU A 242 -5.55 18.07 10.22
N ALA A 243 -4.99 18.18 9.01
CA ALA A 243 -3.55 18.26 8.81
C ALA A 243 -2.92 19.55 9.36
N GLU A 244 -3.73 20.61 9.58
CA GLU A 244 -3.31 21.91 10.10
C GLU A 244 -3.54 22.06 11.61
N MET A 245 -4.24 21.10 12.25
CA MET A 245 -4.57 21.12 13.67
C MET A 245 -3.48 20.49 14.55
N SER A 246 -3.49 20.86 15.84
CA SER A 246 -2.75 20.11 16.87
C SER A 246 -3.40 18.72 17.07
N ASP A 247 -2.66 17.76 17.64
CA ASP A 247 -3.18 16.40 17.89
C ASP A 247 -4.40 16.42 18.83
N GLU A 248 -4.43 17.36 19.80
CA GLU A 248 -5.54 17.55 20.75
C GLU A 248 -6.80 18.09 20.06
N ASP A 249 -6.64 19.15 19.27
CA ASP A 249 -7.74 19.76 18.51
C ASP A 249 -8.28 18.78 17.45
N ALA A 250 -7.39 18.04 16.79
CA ALA A 250 -7.76 17.02 15.80
C ALA A 250 -8.63 15.91 16.41
N ALA A 251 -8.33 15.47 17.64
CA ALA A 251 -9.11 14.46 18.33
C ALA A 251 -10.54 14.95 18.65
N GLU A 252 -10.70 16.18 19.11
CA GLU A 252 -12.00 16.81 19.36
C GLU A 252 -12.79 16.99 18.06
N PHE A 253 -12.12 17.49 17.03
CA PHE A 253 -12.70 17.69 15.70
C PHE A 253 -13.22 16.38 15.10
N LEU A 254 -12.42 15.29 15.14
CA LEU A 254 -12.85 13.97 14.70
C LEU A 254 -14.08 13.48 15.47
N GLY A 255 -14.09 13.69 16.79
CA GLY A 255 -15.23 13.32 17.63
C GLY A 255 -16.53 14.03 17.23
N SER A 256 -16.45 15.29 16.79
CA SER A 256 -17.61 16.07 16.33
C SER A 256 -18.26 15.48 15.07
N TYR A 257 -17.49 14.81 14.23
CA TYR A 257 -17.94 14.10 13.02
C TYR A 257 -18.27 12.61 13.27
N GLY A 258 -18.19 12.15 14.52
CA GLY A 258 -18.40 10.73 14.88
C GLY A 258 -17.28 9.81 14.41
N LEU A 259 -16.06 10.33 14.25
CA LEU A 259 -14.88 9.60 13.82
C LEU A 259 -13.97 9.33 15.03
N THR A 260 -13.37 8.14 15.10
CA THR A 260 -12.36 7.77 16.10
C THR A 260 -10.93 7.91 15.58
N GLU A 261 -10.77 8.06 14.26
CA GLU A 261 -9.50 8.24 13.56
C GLU A 261 -9.71 8.95 12.23
N SER A 262 -8.67 9.57 11.70
CA SER A 262 -8.73 10.19 10.37
C SER A 262 -8.90 9.14 9.27
N GLY A 263 -9.57 9.50 8.18
CA GLY A 263 -9.67 8.67 6.98
C GLY A 263 -8.29 8.39 6.39
N LEU A 264 -7.36 9.33 6.53
CA LEU A 264 -5.98 9.22 6.11
C LEU A 264 -5.23 8.12 6.87
N SER A 265 -5.33 8.08 8.19
CA SER A 265 -4.72 7.01 9.01
C SER A 265 -5.23 5.64 8.59
N ARG A 266 -6.53 5.52 8.37
CA ARG A 266 -7.16 4.30 7.86
C ARG A 266 -6.67 3.93 6.45
N LEU A 267 -6.52 4.92 5.57
CA LEU A 267 -5.99 4.74 4.21
C LEU A 267 -4.56 4.20 4.24
N ILE A 268 -3.68 4.82 5.03
CA ILE A 268 -2.28 4.40 5.16
C ILE A 268 -2.19 2.95 5.62
N ARG A 269 -2.94 2.56 6.66
CA ARG A 269 -2.96 1.18 7.14
C ARG A 269 -3.48 0.21 6.08
N LYS A 270 -4.57 0.55 5.37
CA LYS A 270 -5.10 -0.29 4.30
C LYS A 270 -4.11 -0.47 3.15
N SER A 271 -3.42 0.60 2.73
CA SER A 271 -2.40 0.50 1.69
C SER A 271 -1.19 -0.34 2.13
N TYR A 272 -0.80 -0.24 3.40
CA TYR A 272 0.26 -1.03 4.00
C TYR A 272 -0.05 -2.52 3.98
N HIS A 273 -1.25 -2.90 4.41
CA HIS A 273 -1.71 -4.30 4.36
C HIS A 273 -1.89 -4.82 2.93
N LEU A 274 -2.39 -3.97 2.03
CA LEU A 274 -2.55 -4.34 0.62
C LEU A 274 -1.21 -4.65 -0.06
N LEU A 275 -0.13 -3.99 0.36
CA LEU A 275 1.24 -4.30 -0.04
C LEU A 275 1.75 -5.64 0.54
N GLY A 276 0.96 -6.33 1.34
CA GLY A 276 1.39 -7.54 2.04
C GLY A 276 2.46 -7.26 3.08
N LEU A 277 2.45 -6.07 3.70
CA LEU A 277 3.40 -5.66 4.73
C LEU A 277 2.84 -5.88 6.12
N ILE A 278 3.74 -6.25 7.02
CA ILE A 278 3.50 -6.34 8.45
C ILE A 278 4.57 -5.57 9.21
N SER A 279 4.26 -5.23 10.46
CA SER A 279 5.23 -4.61 11.37
C SER A 279 5.56 -5.52 12.53
N PHE A 280 6.84 -5.73 12.80
CA PHE A 280 7.30 -6.16 14.09
C PHE A 280 7.99 -5.02 14.82
N PHE A 281 8.18 -5.13 16.13
CA PHE A 281 8.70 -4.05 16.95
C PHE A 281 9.99 -4.44 17.64
N THR A 282 10.87 -3.47 17.84
CA THR A 282 11.88 -3.48 18.86
C THR A 282 11.47 -2.43 19.91
N ALA A 283 11.54 -2.77 21.19
CA ALA A 283 11.12 -1.91 22.28
C ALA A 283 12.21 -1.84 23.36
N GLY A 284 12.54 -0.64 23.79
CA GLY A 284 13.52 -0.37 24.83
C GLY A 284 13.54 1.11 25.19
N GLU A 285 14.31 1.47 26.25
CA GLU A 285 14.43 2.84 26.75
C GLU A 285 15.08 3.81 25.75
N ASP A 286 15.94 3.32 24.85
CA ASP A 286 16.57 4.18 23.84
C ASP A 286 15.68 4.41 22.64
N GLU A 287 15.04 3.37 22.12
CA GLU A 287 14.14 3.47 20.98
C GLU A 287 13.03 2.41 21.03
N CYS A 288 11.79 2.85 20.76
CA CYS A 288 10.71 1.98 20.31
C CYS A 288 10.52 2.17 18.80
N ARG A 289 10.62 1.07 18.03
CA ARG A 289 10.58 1.16 16.56
C ARG A 289 9.77 0.06 15.92
N ALA A 290 8.98 0.45 14.91
CA ALA A 290 8.32 -0.49 14.01
C ALA A 290 9.20 -0.77 12.79
N TRP A 291 9.37 -2.05 12.48
CA TRP A 291 10.13 -2.54 11.35
C TRP A 291 9.19 -3.15 10.32
N THR A 292 9.29 -2.68 9.09
CA THR A 292 8.46 -3.15 7.97
C THR A 292 9.08 -4.37 7.32
N ILE A 293 8.32 -5.44 7.21
CA ILE A 293 8.70 -6.66 6.49
C ILE A 293 7.51 -7.19 5.67
N PRO A 294 7.76 -7.93 4.58
CA PRO A 294 6.72 -8.68 3.89
C PRO A 294 6.09 -9.75 4.78
N LEU A 295 4.81 -10.03 4.57
CA LEU A 295 4.12 -11.17 5.18
C LEU A 295 4.88 -12.48 4.86
N ASN A 296 4.87 -13.42 5.80
CA ASN A 296 5.61 -14.69 5.71
C ASN A 296 7.15 -14.56 5.74
N THR A 297 7.69 -13.44 6.20
CA THR A 297 9.13 -13.27 6.40
C THR A 297 9.62 -14.11 7.59
N ARG A 298 10.74 -14.83 7.40
CA ARG A 298 11.40 -15.58 8.47
C ARG A 298 12.14 -14.65 9.42
N ALA A 299 12.28 -15.06 10.70
CA ALA A 299 12.94 -14.26 11.74
C ALA A 299 14.35 -13.81 11.36
N GLN A 300 15.14 -14.68 10.73
CA GLN A 300 16.47 -14.33 10.25
C GLN A 300 16.42 -13.17 9.24
N ASN A 301 15.52 -13.24 8.24
CA ASN A 301 15.36 -12.18 7.26
C ASN A 301 14.73 -10.91 7.88
N GLY A 302 13.85 -11.09 8.86
CA GLY A 302 13.31 -9.97 9.65
C GLY A 302 14.40 -9.22 10.42
N ALA A 303 15.38 -9.92 10.98
CA ALA A 303 16.55 -9.30 11.59
C ALA A 303 17.37 -8.47 10.58
N GLY A 304 17.37 -8.86 9.31
CA GLY A 304 17.97 -8.10 8.21
C GLY A 304 17.32 -6.73 7.97
N ALA A 305 16.05 -6.57 8.29
CA ALA A 305 15.38 -5.27 8.24
C ALA A 305 15.91 -4.29 9.29
N ILE A 306 16.43 -4.80 10.42
CA ILE A 306 17.09 -4.00 11.45
C ILE A 306 18.50 -3.65 10.99
N HIS A 307 19.32 -4.67 10.69
CA HIS A 307 20.68 -4.52 10.18
C HIS A 307 21.15 -5.80 9.50
N SER A 308 21.92 -5.67 8.40
CA SER A 308 22.44 -6.82 7.64
C SER A 308 23.32 -7.75 8.48
N ASP A 309 24.03 -7.24 9.49
CA ASP A 309 24.86 -8.07 10.36
C ASP A 309 24.03 -8.92 11.31
N LEU A 310 22.86 -8.43 11.76
CA LEU A 310 21.93 -9.23 12.56
C LEU A 310 21.36 -10.42 11.78
N GLU A 311 21.13 -10.27 10.48
CA GLU A 311 20.73 -11.36 9.59
C GLU A 311 21.83 -12.41 9.45
N LYS A 312 23.07 -11.96 9.18
CA LYS A 312 24.23 -12.86 8.97
C LYS A 312 24.61 -13.64 10.22
N HIS A 313 24.59 -12.96 11.38
CA HIS A 313 25.01 -13.51 12.66
C HIS A 313 23.83 -13.95 13.54
N PHE A 314 22.65 -14.13 12.95
CA PHE A 314 21.44 -14.50 13.67
C PHE A 314 21.60 -15.85 14.41
N ILE A 315 21.35 -15.85 15.71
CA ILE A 315 21.30 -17.06 16.53
C ILE A 315 19.86 -17.41 16.84
N ARG A 316 19.14 -16.50 17.51
CA ARG A 316 17.75 -16.65 17.92
C ARG A 316 17.09 -15.29 18.09
N ALA A 317 15.75 -15.28 18.15
CA ALA A 317 14.98 -14.11 18.53
C ALA A 317 14.18 -14.40 19.81
N GLU A 318 14.31 -13.57 20.83
CA GLU A 318 13.35 -13.51 21.91
C GLU A 318 12.13 -12.78 21.39
N THR A 319 10.98 -13.44 21.38
CA THR A 319 9.78 -12.96 20.72
C THR A 319 8.58 -13.03 21.67
N ILE A 320 7.80 -11.96 21.73
CA ILE A 320 6.57 -11.87 22.47
C ILE A 320 5.56 -11.02 21.70
N ARG A 321 4.28 -11.32 21.80
CA ARG A 321 3.26 -10.45 21.22
C ARG A 321 3.18 -9.14 22.00
N TRP A 322 2.94 -8.04 21.30
CA TRP A 322 2.87 -6.69 21.88
C TRP A 322 1.86 -6.60 23.03
N ASP A 323 0.67 -7.23 22.89
CA ASP A 323 -0.39 -7.25 23.90
C ASP A 323 0.02 -8.02 25.16
N GLN A 324 0.67 -9.17 25.00
CA GLN A 324 1.20 -9.96 26.09
C GLN A 324 2.32 -9.25 26.85
N LEU A 325 3.13 -8.46 26.15
CA LEU A 325 4.18 -7.65 26.77
C LEU A 325 3.59 -6.51 27.59
N LEU A 326 2.56 -5.84 27.09
CA LEU A 326 1.84 -4.82 27.87
C LEU A 326 1.17 -5.41 29.12
N GLU A 327 0.54 -6.59 29.02
CA GLU A 327 -0.06 -7.28 30.15
C GLU A 327 1.00 -7.72 31.21
N ALA A 328 2.17 -8.12 30.75
CA ALA A 328 3.27 -8.48 31.65
C ALA A 328 3.92 -7.26 32.33
N GLY A 329 3.86 -6.09 31.70
CA GLY A 329 4.44 -4.83 32.17
C GLY A 329 5.98 -4.74 32.04
N SER A 330 6.66 -5.84 31.74
CA SER A 330 8.10 -5.87 31.46
C SER A 330 8.52 -7.20 30.83
N GLU A 331 9.67 -7.20 30.13
CA GLU A 331 10.26 -8.45 29.60
C GLU A 331 10.62 -9.45 30.71
N ALA A 332 11.09 -8.97 31.86
CA ALA A 332 11.42 -9.81 33.01
C ALA A 332 10.20 -10.57 33.53
N ASN A 333 9.07 -9.88 33.67
CA ASN A 333 7.80 -10.49 34.05
C ASN A 333 7.28 -11.45 32.98
N ALA A 334 7.40 -11.08 31.69
CA ALA A 334 7.01 -11.94 30.57
C ALA A 334 7.82 -13.24 30.56
N ARG A 335 9.13 -13.16 30.87
CA ARG A 335 10.01 -14.33 30.99
C ARG A 335 9.59 -15.20 32.17
N ALA A 336 9.29 -14.61 33.32
CA ALA A 336 8.81 -15.33 34.50
C ALA A 336 7.47 -16.03 34.27
N LYS A 337 6.57 -15.42 33.49
CA LYS A 337 5.28 -15.98 33.07
C LYS A 337 5.39 -17.01 31.94
N GLY A 338 6.56 -17.17 31.30
CA GLY A 338 6.77 -18.09 30.19
C GLY A 338 6.13 -17.63 28.85
N THR A 339 5.75 -16.37 28.75
CA THR A 339 5.16 -15.81 27.51
C THR A 339 6.22 -15.32 26.52
N LEU A 340 7.43 -15.07 26.98
CA LEU A 340 8.59 -14.74 26.14
C LEU A 340 9.14 -16.01 25.51
N ARG A 341 9.02 -16.14 24.20
CA ARG A 341 9.45 -17.31 23.41
C ARG A 341 10.85 -17.11 22.85
N LEU A 342 11.57 -18.20 22.65
CA LEU A 342 12.88 -18.20 22.00
C LEU A 342 12.76 -18.88 20.64
N GLU A 343 12.70 -18.08 19.58
CA GLU A 343 12.43 -18.52 18.23
C GLU A 343 13.70 -18.71 17.40
N GLY A 344 13.69 -19.71 16.52
CA GLY A 344 14.78 -19.99 15.59
C GLY A 344 14.67 -19.17 14.31
N LYS A 345 15.67 -19.34 13.43
CA LYS A 345 15.78 -18.62 12.14
C LYS A 345 14.59 -18.79 11.20
N ASP A 346 13.92 -19.94 11.25
CA ASP A 346 12.81 -20.30 10.35
C ASP A 346 11.44 -19.88 10.89
N TYR A 347 11.36 -19.29 12.08
CA TYR A 347 10.12 -18.74 12.63
C TYR A 347 9.55 -17.69 11.68
N ILE A 348 8.26 -17.82 11.36
CA ILE A 348 7.55 -16.82 10.55
C ILE A 348 7.07 -15.70 11.45
N VAL A 349 7.66 -14.52 11.28
CA VAL A 349 7.32 -13.32 12.07
C VAL A 349 5.86 -12.97 11.90
N GLN A 350 5.19 -12.72 13.02
CA GLN A 350 3.78 -12.32 13.04
C GLN A 350 3.66 -10.80 13.19
N ASP A 351 2.58 -10.25 12.62
CA ASP A 351 2.28 -8.82 12.77
C ASP A 351 2.04 -8.47 14.23
N GLY A 352 2.83 -7.53 14.76
CA GLY A 352 2.79 -7.14 16.17
C GLY A 352 3.72 -7.93 17.11
N ASP A 353 4.58 -8.80 16.60
CA ASP A 353 5.65 -9.38 17.40
C ASP A 353 6.61 -8.29 17.90
N VAL A 354 7.00 -8.36 19.17
CA VAL A 354 8.12 -7.60 19.74
C VAL A 354 9.31 -8.55 19.80
N MET A 355 10.41 -8.18 19.13
CA MET A 355 11.55 -9.09 18.94
C MET A 355 12.85 -8.47 19.44
N HIS A 356 13.61 -9.24 20.21
CA HIS A 356 14.99 -8.95 20.57
C HIS A 356 15.91 -9.98 19.90
N ILE A 357 16.79 -9.52 18.99
CA ILE A 357 17.64 -10.40 18.19
C ILE A 357 18.91 -10.72 18.94
N ARG A 358 19.17 -12.00 19.19
CA ARG A 358 20.43 -12.51 19.71
C ARG A 358 21.35 -12.92 18.56
N HIS A 359 22.55 -12.38 18.54
CA HIS A 359 23.53 -12.60 17.47
C HIS A 359 24.92 -12.89 18.04
N SER A 360 25.77 -13.51 17.23
CA SER A 360 27.17 -13.76 17.53
C SER A 360 28.02 -12.66 16.86
N GLY A 361 28.37 -11.62 17.60
CA GLY A 361 29.20 -10.55 17.05
C GLY A 361 29.21 -9.35 17.96
#